data_bf98bdc3de7efda76b50ab3c756eeb7f
#
_entry.id   bf98bdc3de7efda76b50ab3c756eeb7f
#
_cell.length_a   1.000
_cell.length_b   1.000
_cell.length_c   1.000
_cell.angle_alpha   90.00
_cell.angle_beta   90.00
_cell.angle_gamma   90.00
#
_symmetry.space_group_name_H-M   'P 1'
#
loop_
_entity.id
_entity.type
_entity.pdbx_description
1 polymer ?
#
loop_
_entity_poly.entity_id
_entity_poly.type
_entity_poly.pdbx_seq_one_letter_code
_entity_poly.pdbx_strand_id
1 'polypeptide(L)'
;MKRCASVISDMSCIIDIEPPPGSTVRFISDLHLGHERCEAPAVAGLAPLLQGIGTLVILGDAAETRKCSWQEAGLAAREELRSLCRKHGVQLVEIAGNHDPDLPALLVRLWSGRVIGMHGHALYKEGAPWSWEYLHNKQACRQLISSFAQVDTNLEQRLELSRQMCQLTPPVMRREGIRNPLLRGFMHCFWPPQRPFGIVKTWLTCGALAEKFARQFCPQAEVIIFGHMHRSGHWRYGKRQIFNTGAWFRHATPYVIDMRDARVISYRRITDILKNKKN
;
A
#
# COMPACT_ATOMS: atom_id res chain seq x y z
N MET A 1 12.58 -36.85 6.49
CA MET A 1 12.57 -35.43 6.07
C MET A 1 11.95 -35.35 4.68
N LYS A 2 10.65 -35.06 4.58
CA LYS A 2 9.95 -34.88 3.29
C LYS A 2 10.11 -33.43 2.87
N ARG A 3 10.72 -33.20 1.70
CA ARG A 3 10.78 -31.90 1.03
C ARG A 3 9.35 -31.50 0.66
N CYS A 4 8.81 -30.47 1.30
CA CYS A 4 7.66 -29.75 0.76
C CYS A 4 8.14 -29.01 -0.48
N ALA A 5 7.86 -29.55 -1.65
CA ALA A 5 7.89 -28.81 -2.88
C ALA A 5 6.72 -27.81 -2.81
N SER A 6 7.03 -26.53 -2.68
CA SER A 6 6.03 -25.47 -2.79
C SER A 6 5.50 -25.48 -4.23
N VAL A 7 4.22 -25.75 -4.37
CA VAL A 7 3.49 -25.46 -5.61
C VAL A 7 3.51 -23.93 -5.74
N ILE A 8 4.41 -23.41 -6.55
CA ILE A 8 4.39 -22.02 -6.99
C ILE A 8 3.18 -21.92 -7.90
N SER A 9 2.09 -21.34 -7.40
CA SER A 9 0.94 -21.04 -8.24
C SER A 9 1.37 -19.97 -9.25
N ASP A 10 0.99 -20.20 -10.51
CA ASP A 10 1.31 -19.43 -11.71
C ASP A 10 0.64 -18.03 -11.75
N MET A 11 0.51 -17.35 -10.60
CA MET A 11 -0.08 -16.02 -10.50
C MET A 11 1.03 -14.99 -10.41
N SER A 12 1.22 -14.26 -11.50
CA SER A 12 2.18 -13.15 -11.56
C SER A 12 1.94 -12.14 -10.42
N CYS A 13 3.01 -11.79 -9.70
CA CYS A 13 2.98 -10.71 -8.70
C CYS A 13 2.80 -9.32 -9.33
N ILE A 14 2.75 -9.24 -10.67
CA ILE A 14 2.71 -8.00 -11.44
C ILE A 14 1.50 -8.03 -12.36
N ILE A 15 0.74 -6.93 -12.38
CA ILE A 15 -0.34 -6.67 -13.34
C ILE A 15 0.14 -5.62 -14.35
N ASP A 16 0.02 -5.93 -15.63
CA ASP A 16 0.21 -4.98 -16.72
C ASP A 16 -1.14 -4.46 -17.21
N ILE A 17 -1.29 -3.15 -17.32
CA ILE A 17 -2.52 -2.49 -17.78
C ILE A 17 -2.18 -1.43 -18.82
N GLU A 18 -2.90 -1.49 -19.93
CA GLU A 18 -2.90 -0.44 -20.94
C GLU A 18 -4.27 0.26 -20.92
N PRO A 19 -4.41 1.39 -20.19
CA PRO A 19 -5.67 2.11 -20.14
C PRO A 19 -6.04 2.65 -21.53
N PRO A 20 -7.34 2.69 -21.88
CA PRO A 20 -7.78 3.29 -23.13
C PRO A 20 -7.26 4.73 -23.26
N PRO A 21 -6.87 5.17 -24.50
CA PRO A 21 -6.40 6.53 -24.74
C PRO A 21 -7.40 7.58 -24.22
N GLY A 22 -6.89 8.61 -23.54
CA GLY A 22 -7.71 9.66 -22.95
C GLY A 22 -8.48 9.26 -21.68
N SER A 23 -8.47 7.97 -21.29
CA SER A 23 -9.10 7.51 -20.06
C SER A 23 -8.32 7.99 -18.84
N THR A 24 -9.04 8.42 -17.80
CA THR A 24 -8.42 8.80 -16.53
C THR A 24 -8.28 7.60 -15.61
N VAL A 25 -7.06 7.39 -15.13
CA VAL A 25 -6.73 6.41 -14.09
C VAL A 25 -6.50 7.15 -12.78
N ARG A 26 -7.19 6.74 -11.73
CA ARG A 26 -7.09 7.30 -10.37
C ARG A 26 -6.38 6.34 -9.44
N PHE A 27 -5.41 6.85 -8.69
CA PHE A 27 -4.66 6.09 -7.71
C PHE A 27 -4.97 6.58 -6.30
N ILE A 28 -5.22 5.64 -5.39
CA ILE A 28 -5.36 5.84 -3.94
C ILE A 28 -4.71 4.66 -3.22
N SER A 29 -4.53 4.75 -1.91
CA SER A 29 -4.08 3.64 -1.06
C SER A 29 -4.55 3.80 0.38
N ASP A 30 -4.24 2.80 1.21
CA ASP A 30 -4.30 2.85 2.67
C ASP A 30 -5.66 3.33 3.20
N LEU A 31 -6.77 2.81 2.63
CA LEU A 31 -8.11 3.10 3.11
C LEU A 31 -8.37 2.43 4.47
N HIS A 32 -7.81 1.22 4.69
CA HIS A 32 -7.99 0.42 5.90
C HIS A 32 -9.46 0.21 6.29
N LEU A 33 -10.31 -0.05 5.31
CA LEU A 33 -11.72 -0.32 5.55
C LEU A 33 -11.89 -1.47 6.55
N GLY A 34 -12.81 -1.30 7.50
CA GLY A 34 -13.03 -2.22 8.61
C GLY A 34 -12.20 -1.92 9.85
N HIS A 35 -11.10 -1.18 9.76
CA HIS A 35 -10.28 -0.82 10.92
C HIS A 35 -10.97 0.23 11.80
N GLU A 36 -10.96 0.08 13.13
CA GLU A 36 -11.63 1.00 14.09
C GLU A 36 -11.16 2.47 14.01
N ARG A 37 -9.96 2.73 13.48
CA ARG A 37 -9.37 4.08 13.33
C ARG A 37 -9.43 4.60 11.90
N CYS A 38 -10.09 3.86 11.02
CA CYS A 38 -10.30 4.31 9.65
C CYS A 38 -11.18 5.57 9.65
N GLU A 39 -10.74 6.61 8.96
CA GLU A 39 -11.51 7.85 8.75
C GLU A 39 -12.09 7.95 7.34
N ALA A 40 -11.97 6.88 6.54
CA ALA A 40 -12.70 6.79 5.29
C ALA A 40 -14.21 6.82 5.58
N PRO A 41 -15.02 7.49 4.75
CA PRO A 41 -16.45 7.40 4.87
C PRO A 41 -16.91 5.95 4.64
N ALA A 42 -18.15 5.64 5.02
CA ALA A 42 -18.78 4.39 4.58
C ALA A 42 -18.60 4.24 3.05
N VAL A 43 -18.49 3.00 2.57
CA VAL A 43 -18.12 2.71 1.17
C VAL A 43 -19.00 3.48 0.17
N ALA A 44 -20.28 3.61 0.41
CA ALA A 44 -21.17 4.43 -0.42
C ALA A 44 -20.73 5.89 -0.53
N GLY A 45 -20.11 6.45 0.51
CA GLY A 45 -19.56 7.81 0.53
C GLY A 45 -18.32 7.99 -0.34
N LEU A 46 -17.73 6.89 -0.85
CA LEU A 46 -16.60 6.92 -1.79
C LEU A 46 -17.05 7.12 -3.26
N ALA A 47 -18.35 7.06 -3.55
CA ALA A 47 -18.88 7.24 -4.91
C ALA A 47 -18.37 8.49 -5.65
N PRO A 48 -18.13 9.66 -4.99
CA PRO A 48 -17.53 10.81 -5.67
C PRO A 48 -16.13 10.54 -6.24
N LEU A 49 -15.38 9.59 -5.66
CA LEU A 49 -14.06 9.21 -6.17
C LEU A 49 -14.13 8.42 -7.50
N LEU A 50 -15.30 7.92 -7.88
CA LEU A 50 -15.50 7.15 -9.11
C LEU A 50 -15.95 7.99 -10.28
N GLN A 51 -16.16 9.31 -10.08
CA GLN A 51 -16.65 10.18 -11.13
C GLN A 51 -15.54 10.62 -12.07
N GLY A 52 -15.83 10.54 -13.38
CA GLY A 52 -14.94 11.01 -14.44
C GLY A 52 -13.68 10.19 -14.64
N ILE A 53 -13.65 8.93 -14.15
CA ILE A 53 -12.54 8.01 -14.31
C ILE A 53 -12.97 6.71 -14.99
N GLY A 54 -12.05 6.09 -15.73
CA GLY A 54 -12.24 4.75 -16.28
C GLY A 54 -11.70 3.65 -15.36
N THR A 55 -10.63 3.94 -14.61
CA THR A 55 -9.96 2.96 -13.76
C THR A 55 -9.64 3.55 -12.39
N LEU A 56 -9.95 2.81 -11.33
CA LEU A 56 -9.48 3.06 -9.97
C LEU A 56 -8.41 2.02 -9.63
N VAL A 57 -7.22 2.48 -9.26
CA VAL A 57 -6.12 1.63 -8.77
C VAL A 57 -5.97 1.87 -7.27
N ILE A 58 -6.10 0.80 -6.49
CA ILE A 58 -5.86 0.82 -5.04
C ILE A 58 -4.52 0.15 -4.75
N LEU A 59 -3.58 0.93 -4.26
CA LEU A 59 -2.20 0.53 -4.03
C LEU A 59 -2.01 -0.12 -2.65
N GLY A 60 -2.82 -1.15 -2.37
CA GLY A 60 -2.78 -1.93 -1.13
C GLY A 60 -3.43 -1.26 0.07
N ASP A 61 -3.62 -2.06 1.11
CA ASP A 61 -4.28 -1.68 2.36
C ASP A 61 -5.66 -1.06 2.12
N ALA A 62 -6.41 -1.63 1.14
CA ALA A 62 -7.79 -1.25 0.89
C ALA A 62 -8.67 -1.59 2.08
N ALA A 63 -8.44 -2.75 2.70
CA ALA A 63 -9.24 -3.26 3.82
C ALA A 63 -8.40 -4.15 4.75
N GLU A 64 -8.90 -4.35 5.97
CA GLU A 64 -8.29 -5.27 6.95
C GLU A 64 -8.72 -6.71 6.64
N THR A 65 -7.90 -7.45 5.90
CA THR A 65 -8.23 -8.85 5.54
C THR A 65 -7.40 -9.89 6.28
N ARG A 66 -6.38 -9.47 7.03
CA ARG A 66 -5.59 -10.36 7.88
C ARG A 66 -6.41 -10.87 9.05
N LYS A 67 -6.03 -12.05 9.56
CA LYS A 67 -6.68 -12.66 10.73
C LYS A 67 -6.54 -11.74 11.97
N CYS A 68 -7.58 -10.96 12.23
CA CYS A 68 -7.70 -10.02 13.35
C CYS A 68 -9.17 -9.72 13.64
N SER A 69 -9.46 -8.94 14.69
CA SER A 69 -10.84 -8.58 15.08
C SER A 69 -11.60 -7.77 14.03
N TRP A 70 -10.93 -7.18 13.04
CA TRP A 70 -11.52 -6.36 11.97
C TRP A 70 -11.66 -7.09 10.64
N GLN A 71 -11.23 -8.35 10.56
CA GLN A 71 -11.18 -9.10 9.29
C GLN A 71 -12.55 -9.21 8.61
N GLU A 72 -13.59 -9.57 9.35
CA GLU A 72 -14.94 -9.74 8.80
C GLU A 72 -15.48 -8.42 8.23
N ALA A 73 -15.36 -7.33 9.00
CA ALA A 73 -15.76 -6.01 8.56
C ALA A 73 -14.94 -5.53 7.34
N GLY A 74 -13.64 -5.81 7.32
CA GLY A 74 -12.76 -5.48 6.20
C GLY A 74 -13.14 -6.22 4.92
N LEU A 75 -13.37 -7.53 5.00
CA LEU A 75 -13.79 -8.35 3.87
C LEU A 75 -15.14 -7.88 3.30
N ALA A 76 -16.12 -7.58 4.18
CA ALA A 76 -17.43 -7.07 3.77
C ALA A 76 -17.30 -5.70 3.06
N ALA A 77 -16.55 -4.78 3.65
CA ALA A 77 -16.34 -3.45 3.07
C ALA A 77 -15.58 -3.49 1.73
N ARG A 78 -14.62 -4.42 1.57
CA ARG A 78 -13.93 -4.63 0.29
C ARG A 78 -14.88 -5.11 -0.80
N GLU A 79 -15.77 -6.03 -0.50
CA GLU A 79 -16.74 -6.51 -1.50
C GLU A 79 -17.80 -5.43 -1.83
N GLU A 80 -18.21 -4.63 -0.85
CA GLU A 80 -19.06 -3.46 -1.08
C GLU A 80 -18.37 -2.45 -2.02
N LEU A 81 -17.06 -2.19 -1.84
CA LEU A 81 -16.28 -1.31 -2.71
C LEU A 81 -16.18 -1.85 -4.14
N ARG A 82 -15.95 -3.14 -4.31
CA ARG A 82 -15.99 -3.82 -5.62
C ARG A 82 -17.35 -3.66 -6.30
N SER A 83 -18.42 -3.84 -5.53
CA SER A 83 -19.79 -3.66 -6.02
C SER A 83 -20.06 -2.21 -6.42
N LEU A 84 -19.58 -1.24 -5.63
CA LEU A 84 -19.69 0.18 -5.94
C LEU A 84 -18.97 0.53 -7.25
N CYS A 85 -17.75 0.04 -7.47
CA CYS A 85 -17.01 0.24 -8.72
C CYS A 85 -17.75 -0.36 -9.91
N ARG A 86 -18.26 -1.60 -9.82
CA ARG A 86 -19.07 -2.23 -10.85
C ARG A 86 -20.32 -1.39 -11.20
N LYS A 87 -21.04 -0.90 -10.19
CA LYS A 87 -22.23 -0.04 -10.35
C LYS A 87 -21.92 1.25 -11.11
N HIS A 88 -20.73 1.80 -10.93
CA HIS A 88 -20.30 3.03 -11.61
C HIS A 88 -19.59 2.78 -12.95
N GLY A 89 -19.45 1.52 -13.40
CA GLY A 89 -18.74 1.17 -14.63
C GLY A 89 -17.24 1.47 -14.57
N VAL A 90 -16.66 1.52 -13.39
CA VAL A 90 -15.23 1.79 -13.17
C VAL A 90 -14.48 0.48 -13.02
N GLN A 91 -13.43 0.30 -13.81
CA GLN A 91 -12.49 -0.83 -13.64
C GLN A 91 -11.75 -0.67 -12.31
N LEU A 92 -11.88 -1.63 -11.42
CA LEU A 92 -11.11 -1.67 -10.18
C LEU A 92 -9.88 -2.54 -10.33
N VAL A 93 -8.72 -2.02 -9.95
CA VAL A 93 -7.45 -2.73 -9.86
C VAL A 93 -6.97 -2.65 -8.41
N GLU A 94 -6.85 -3.81 -7.77
CA GLU A 94 -6.37 -3.92 -6.39
C GLU A 94 -5.02 -4.63 -6.39
N ILE A 95 -4.04 -4.08 -5.69
CA ILE A 95 -2.79 -4.77 -5.38
C ILE A 95 -2.66 -4.98 -3.87
N ALA A 96 -1.88 -5.97 -3.48
CA ALA A 96 -1.70 -6.34 -2.08
C ALA A 96 -0.92 -5.28 -1.31
N GLY A 97 -1.40 -4.95 -0.14
CA GLY A 97 -0.66 -4.28 0.92
C GLY A 97 -0.27 -5.26 2.03
N ASN A 98 0.21 -4.73 3.15
CA ASN A 98 0.53 -5.58 4.29
C ASN A 98 -0.68 -5.87 5.19
N HIS A 99 -1.80 -5.16 5.00
CA HIS A 99 -3.07 -5.42 5.69
C HIS A 99 -4.06 -6.26 4.87
N ASP A 100 -3.88 -6.35 3.56
CA ASP A 100 -4.64 -7.19 2.63
C ASP A 100 -3.72 -8.05 1.74
N PRO A 101 -2.84 -8.89 2.34
CA PRO A 101 -1.82 -9.66 1.62
C PRO A 101 -2.38 -10.87 0.84
N ASP A 102 -3.69 -11.08 0.88
CA ASP A 102 -4.40 -12.14 0.18
C ASP A 102 -4.57 -11.87 -1.33
N LEU A 103 -4.32 -10.64 -1.77
CA LEU A 103 -4.35 -10.28 -3.19
C LEU A 103 -3.10 -10.82 -3.94
N PRO A 104 -3.26 -11.29 -5.20
CA PRO A 104 -2.15 -11.90 -5.93
C PRO A 104 -1.09 -10.90 -6.37
N ALA A 105 -1.49 -9.72 -6.84
CA ALA A 105 -0.58 -8.72 -7.38
C ALA A 105 0.01 -7.83 -6.28
N LEU A 106 1.27 -7.45 -6.44
CA LEU A 106 2.03 -6.57 -5.55
C LEU A 106 2.50 -5.29 -6.24
N LEU A 107 2.47 -5.31 -7.57
CA LEU A 107 2.89 -4.20 -8.41
C LEU A 107 1.98 -4.12 -9.64
N VAL A 108 1.60 -2.92 -10.02
CA VAL A 108 0.93 -2.64 -11.29
C VAL A 108 1.84 -1.79 -12.18
N ARG A 109 1.93 -2.15 -13.47
CA ARG A 109 2.59 -1.36 -14.50
C ARG A 109 1.53 -0.86 -15.48
N LEU A 110 1.59 0.41 -15.83
CA LEU A 110 0.68 1.05 -16.77
C LEU A 110 1.48 1.76 -17.86
N TRP A 111 0.87 1.89 -19.03
CA TRP A 111 1.46 2.55 -20.21
C TRP A 111 2.85 2.00 -20.52
N SER A 112 2.91 0.68 -20.76
CA SER A 112 4.15 -0.06 -21.09
C SER A 112 5.24 0.13 -20.03
N GLY A 113 4.85 0.22 -18.75
CA GLY A 113 5.76 0.35 -17.61
C GLY A 113 6.32 1.76 -17.36
N ARG A 114 5.84 2.80 -18.08
CA ARG A 114 6.21 4.19 -17.78
C ARG A 114 5.66 4.67 -16.44
N VAL A 115 4.61 4.06 -15.95
CA VAL A 115 4.02 4.30 -14.63
C VAL A 115 3.99 3.00 -13.86
N ILE A 116 4.49 3.01 -12.63
CA ILE A 116 4.38 1.89 -11.70
C ILE A 116 3.65 2.30 -10.42
N GLY A 117 2.82 1.40 -9.93
CA GLY A 117 2.14 1.51 -8.65
C GLY A 117 2.43 0.31 -7.76
N MET A 118 2.68 0.54 -6.49
CA MET A 118 2.88 -0.51 -5.49
C MET A 118 2.42 -0.03 -4.12
N HIS A 119 2.21 -0.95 -3.17
CA HIS A 119 1.87 -0.50 -1.82
C HIS A 119 3.04 0.25 -1.14
N GLY A 120 4.27 -0.22 -1.31
CA GLY A 120 5.45 0.44 -0.74
C GLY A 120 6.21 -0.40 0.29
N HIS A 121 5.61 -1.45 0.85
CA HIS A 121 6.32 -2.34 1.78
C HIS A 121 7.48 -3.09 1.11
N ALA A 122 7.43 -3.31 -0.22
CA ALA A 122 8.54 -3.88 -0.98
C ALA A 122 9.76 -2.95 -1.13
N LEU A 123 9.65 -1.67 -0.78
CA LEU A 123 10.79 -0.74 -0.75
C LEU A 123 11.82 -1.16 0.31
N TYR A 124 11.38 -1.79 1.38
CA TYR A 124 12.21 -2.33 2.45
C TYR A 124 12.24 -3.87 2.37
N LYS A 125 13.41 -4.49 2.56
CA LYS A 125 13.50 -5.96 2.65
C LYS A 125 12.72 -6.49 3.86
N GLU A 126 12.69 -5.70 4.91
CA GLU A 126 12.00 -5.97 6.16
C GLU A 126 10.49 -5.65 6.10
N GLY A 127 9.98 -5.16 4.98
CA GLY A 127 8.61 -4.67 4.84
C GLY A 127 8.37 -3.38 5.61
N ALA A 128 8.22 -3.46 6.92
CA ALA A 128 8.02 -2.32 7.82
C ALA A 128 8.98 -2.39 9.01
N PRO A 129 10.27 -2.02 8.86
CA PRO A 129 11.30 -2.22 9.89
C PRO A 129 11.07 -1.45 11.20
N TRP A 130 10.14 -0.48 11.20
CA TRP A 130 9.68 0.25 12.40
C TRP A 130 8.45 -0.38 13.06
N SER A 131 7.83 -1.40 12.46
CA SER A 131 6.62 -2.02 12.98
C SER A 131 6.89 -2.89 14.20
N TRP A 132 5.87 -3.03 15.05
CA TRP A 132 5.92 -3.95 16.17
C TRP A 132 6.09 -5.40 15.72
N GLU A 133 5.40 -5.76 14.66
CA GLU A 133 5.42 -7.07 14.05
C GLU A 133 6.84 -7.48 13.66
N TYR A 134 7.55 -6.61 12.94
CA TYR A 134 8.94 -6.84 12.57
C TYR A 134 9.86 -6.91 13.81
N LEU A 135 9.72 -5.96 14.75
CA LEU A 135 10.60 -5.87 15.90
C LEU A 135 10.51 -7.12 16.81
N HIS A 136 9.32 -7.74 16.92
CA HIS A 136 9.13 -8.98 17.66
C HIS A 136 9.64 -10.22 16.92
N ASN A 137 9.63 -10.22 15.58
CA ASN A 137 9.98 -11.36 14.74
C ASN A 137 11.33 -11.18 14.01
N LYS A 138 12.18 -10.28 14.49
CA LYS A 138 13.39 -9.81 13.79
C LYS A 138 14.33 -10.95 13.34
N GLN A 139 14.49 -11.99 14.14
CA GLN A 139 15.35 -13.12 13.79
C GLN A 139 14.77 -13.92 12.63
N ALA A 140 13.50 -14.29 12.70
CA ALA A 140 12.81 -15.00 11.62
C ALA A 140 12.76 -14.17 10.31
N CYS A 141 12.53 -12.85 10.43
CA CYS A 141 12.59 -11.94 9.28
C CYS A 141 13.97 -11.93 8.61
N ARG A 142 15.06 -11.91 9.40
CA ARG A 142 16.43 -11.98 8.86
C ARG A 142 16.71 -13.31 8.17
N GLN A 143 16.26 -14.42 8.75
CA GLN A 143 16.39 -15.74 8.13
C GLN A 143 15.63 -15.80 6.80
N LEU A 144 14.42 -15.24 6.74
CA LEU A 144 13.65 -15.15 5.50
C LEU A 144 14.38 -14.31 4.45
N ILE A 145 14.90 -13.13 4.81
CA ILE A 145 15.68 -12.29 3.88
C ILE A 145 16.89 -13.06 3.32
N SER A 146 17.61 -13.79 4.17
CA SER A 146 18.79 -14.54 3.73
C SER A 146 18.48 -15.73 2.83
N SER A 147 17.23 -16.22 2.81
CA SER A 147 16.81 -17.31 1.91
C SER A 147 16.56 -16.85 0.45
N PHE A 148 16.53 -15.54 0.20
CA PHE A 148 16.33 -14.96 -1.13
C PHE A 148 17.67 -14.50 -1.73
N ALA A 149 18.28 -15.33 -2.59
CA ALA A 149 19.62 -15.06 -3.13
C ALA A 149 19.71 -13.84 -4.05
N GLN A 150 18.62 -13.52 -4.78
CA GLN A 150 18.59 -12.47 -5.79
C GLN A 150 17.62 -11.32 -5.46
N VAL A 151 17.32 -11.11 -4.19
CA VAL A 151 16.36 -10.09 -3.73
C VAL A 151 16.76 -8.65 -4.13
N ASP A 152 18.03 -8.43 -4.41
CA ASP A 152 18.56 -7.13 -4.81
C ASP A 152 18.64 -6.95 -6.33
N THR A 153 18.44 -7.99 -7.12
CA THR A 153 18.59 -7.95 -8.59
C THR A 153 17.38 -8.47 -9.35
N ASN A 154 16.51 -9.24 -8.69
CA ASN A 154 15.33 -9.82 -9.30
C ASN A 154 14.06 -9.23 -8.65
N LEU A 155 13.22 -8.57 -9.46
CA LEU A 155 11.99 -7.92 -9.00
C LEU A 155 10.99 -8.92 -8.41
N GLU A 156 10.81 -10.07 -9.03
CA GLU A 156 9.84 -11.08 -8.56
C GLU A 156 10.26 -11.63 -7.19
N GLN A 157 11.55 -11.91 -6.99
CA GLN A 157 12.06 -12.31 -5.68
C GLN A 157 11.88 -11.21 -4.63
N ARG A 158 12.03 -9.93 -5.03
CA ARG A 158 11.80 -8.79 -4.13
C ARG A 158 10.34 -8.68 -3.71
N LEU A 159 9.42 -8.83 -4.65
CA LEU A 159 7.98 -8.82 -4.39
C LEU A 159 7.55 -10.02 -3.56
N GLU A 160 8.04 -11.22 -3.90
CA GLU A 160 7.72 -12.44 -3.14
C GLU A 160 8.25 -12.39 -1.71
N LEU A 161 9.49 -11.88 -1.49
CA LEU A 161 9.99 -11.62 -0.14
C LEU A 161 9.02 -10.71 0.63
N SER A 162 8.53 -9.64 0.02
CA SER A 162 7.61 -8.72 0.69
C SER A 162 6.28 -9.37 1.05
N ARG A 163 5.75 -10.26 0.22
CA ARG A 163 4.56 -11.09 0.49
C ARG A 163 4.78 -12.01 1.68
N GLN A 164 5.87 -12.78 1.67
CA GLN A 164 6.18 -13.71 2.75
C GLN A 164 6.50 -12.98 4.05
N MET A 165 7.10 -11.80 3.98
CA MET A 165 7.32 -10.94 5.14
C MET A 165 6.00 -10.56 5.84
N CYS A 166 4.95 -10.22 5.06
CA CYS A 166 3.63 -9.93 5.62
C CYS A 166 2.99 -11.14 6.31
N GLN A 167 3.23 -12.35 5.80
CA GLN A 167 2.73 -13.59 6.42
C GLN A 167 3.51 -13.95 7.69
N LEU A 168 4.82 -13.71 7.69
CA LEU A 168 5.69 -13.98 8.84
C LEU A 168 5.47 -13.00 10.00
N THR A 169 5.00 -11.80 9.70
CA THR A 169 4.75 -10.74 10.68
C THR A 169 3.25 -10.53 10.90
N PRO A 170 2.56 -11.48 11.60
CA PRO A 170 1.14 -11.36 11.86
C PRO A 170 0.83 -10.11 12.69
N PRO A 171 -0.40 -9.57 12.63
CA PRO A 171 -0.77 -8.42 13.45
C PRO A 171 -0.50 -8.71 14.92
N VAL A 172 0.24 -7.83 15.56
CA VAL A 172 0.43 -7.93 17.01
C VAL A 172 -0.89 -7.56 17.68
N MET A 173 -1.53 -8.54 18.30
CA MET A 173 -2.71 -8.34 19.12
C MET A 173 -2.40 -7.28 20.18
N ARG A 174 -3.34 -6.37 20.44
CA ARG A 174 -3.18 -5.30 21.42
C ARG A 174 -2.59 -5.83 22.71
N ARG A 175 -1.71 -5.03 23.34
CA ARG A 175 -1.26 -5.26 24.72
C ARG A 175 -2.47 -5.16 25.66
N GLU A 176 -3.13 -6.27 25.89
CA GLU A 176 -4.33 -6.39 26.73
C GLU A 176 -4.07 -6.10 28.22
N GLY A 177 -2.84 -5.85 28.64
CA GLY A 177 -2.49 -5.62 30.04
C GLY A 177 -2.45 -4.14 30.50
N ILE A 178 -2.44 -3.15 29.60
CA ILE A 178 -2.32 -1.75 30.01
C ILE A 178 -3.68 -1.08 30.07
N ARG A 179 -4.26 -0.99 31.28
CA ARG A 179 -5.57 -0.36 31.54
C ARG A 179 -5.58 1.15 31.31
N ASN A 180 -4.45 1.83 31.59
CA ASN A 180 -4.36 3.28 31.42
C ASN A 180 -4.23 3.66 29.93
N PRO A 181 -5.22 4.40 29.34
CA PRO A 181 -5.22 4.72 27.92
C PRO A 181 -4.09 5.67 27.51
N LEU A 182 -3.65 6.57 28.39
CA LEU A 182 -2.55 7.50 28.14
C LEU A 182 -1.22 6.75 28.10
N LEU A 183 -0.97 5.86 29.08
CA LEU A 183 0.24 5.04 29.12
C LEU A 183 0.28 4.09 27.91
N ARG A 184 -0.86 3.50 27.55
CA ARG A 184 -0.99 2.66 26.36
C ARG A 184 -0.67 3.44 25.08
N GLY A 185 -1.18 4.66 24.94
CA GLY A 185 -0.89 5.55 23.81
C GLY A 185 0.59 5.93 23.75
N PHE A 186 1.17 6.33 24.87
CA PHE A 186 2.60 6.64 24.99
C PHE A 186 3.47 5.43 24.60
N MET A 187 3.20 4.27 25.18
CA MET A 187 3.94 3.04 24.88
C MET A 187 3.78 2.63 23.41
N HIS A 188 2.61 2.85 22.82
CA HIS A 188 2.38 2.55 21.42
C HIS A 188 3.20 3.46 20.49
N CYS A 189 3.32 4.72 20.81
CA CYS A 189 4.02 5.71 19.98
C CYS A 189 5.55 5.70 20.17
N PHE A 190 6.02 5.55 21.41
CA PHE A 190 7.41 5.82 21.78
C PHE A 190 8.21 4.60 22.21
N TRP A 191 7.58 3.43 22.40
CA TRP A 191 8.26 2.21 22.79
C TRP A 191 8.21 1.13 21.69
N PRO A 192 9.32 0.45 21.37
CA PRO A 192 10.69 0.73 21.83
C PRO A 192 11.22 2.05 21.22
N PRO A 193 12.17 2.75 21.85
CA PRO A 193 12.61 4.09 21.43
C PRO A 193 13.15 4.15 19.99
N GLN A 194 13.62 3.03 19.43
CA GLN A 194 14.06 2.94 18.03
C GLN A 194 12.90 3.17 17.03
N ARG A 195 11.65 2.92 17.44
CA ARG A 195 10.48 2.99 16.57
C ARG A 195 10.18 4.41 16.05
N PRO A 196 10.07 5.45 16.89
CA PRO A 196 9.85 6.82 16.40
C PRO A 196 10.99 7.30 15.49
N PHE A 197 12.25 6.97 15.81
CA PHE A 197 13.38 7.27 14.92
C PHE A 197 13.26 6.55 13.58
N GLY A 198 12.85 5.27 13.58
CA GLY A 198 12.59 4.50 12.37
C GLY A 198 11.50 5.12 11.51
N ILE A 199 10.39 5.58 12.12
CA ILE A 199 9.29 6.25 11.42
C ILE A 199 9.77 7.56 10.78
N VAL A 200 10.44 8.43 11.53
CA VAL A 200 10.98 9.70 11.01
C VAL A 200 11.99 9.46 9.89
N LYS A 201 12.92 8.53 10.07
CA LYS A 201 13.88 8.14 9.03
C LYS A 201 13.16 7.69 7.76
N THR A 202 12.15 6.84 7.91
CA THR A 202 11.34 6.37 6.78
C THR A 202 10.69 7.53 6.03
N TRP A 203 10.08 8.45 6.74
CA TRP A 203 9.44 9.62 6.14
C TRP A 203 10.42 10.53 5.38
N LEU A 204 11.65 10.62 5.84
CA LEU A 204 12.69 11.42 5.19
C LEU A 204 13.31 10.71 3.97
N THR A 205 13.31 9.38 3.95
CA THR A 205 14.06 8.60 2.96
C THR A 205 13.18 7.87 1.94
N CYS A 206 11.86 7.75 2.15
CA CYS A 206 10.98 6.93 1.31
C CYS A 206 10.99 7.35 -0.17
N GLY A 207 11.04 8.64 -0.48
CA GLY A 207 11.14 9.12 -1.85
C GLY A 207 12.44 8.66 -2.54
N ALA A 208 13.59 8.78 -1.85
CA ALA A 208 14.88 8.32 -2.38
C ALA A 208 14.93 6.79 -2.51
N LEU A 209 14.29 6.05 -1.60
CA LEU A 209 14.19 4.59 -1.69
C LEU A 209 13.30 4.15 -2.85
N ALA A 210 12.19 4.83 -3.09
CA ALA A 210 11.33 4.56 -4.24
C ALA A 210 12.05 4.85 -5.57
N GLU A 211 12.85 5.92 -5.63
CA GLU A 211 13.70 6.22 -6.78
C GLU A 211 14.75 5.13 -7.01
N LYS A 212 15.44 4.72 -5.94
CA LYS A 212 16.43 3.63 -6.00
C LYS A 212 15.79 2.33 -6.48
N PHE A 213 14.62 1.98 -5.94
CA PHE A 213 13.86 0.79 -6.34
C PHE A 213 13.50 0.85 -7.83
N ALA A 214 12.95 1.97 -8.30
CA ALA A 214 12.57 2.12 -9.70
C ALA A 214 13.77 2.06 -10.64
N ARG A 215 14.88 2.71 -10.29
CA ARG A 215 16.12 2.66 -11.09
C ARG A 215 16.65 1.23 -11.22
N GLN A 216 16.51 0.45 -10.18
CA GLN A 216 17.03 -0.92 -10.11
C GLN A 216 16.14 -1.92 -10.85
N PHE A 217 14.82 -1.85 -10.63
CA PHE A 217 13.87 -2.88 -11.08
C PHE A 217 12.96 -2.44 -12.23
N CYS A 218 12.74 -1.14 -12.39
CA CYS A 218 11.82 -0.57 -13.38
C CYS A 218 12.43 0.69 -13.99
N PRO A 219 13.59 0.59 -14.69
CA PRO A 219 14.35 1.76 -15.15
C PRO A 219 13.57 2.66 -16.12
N GLN A 220 12.60 2.11 -16.87
CA GLN A 220 11.73 2.85 -17.77
C GLN A 220 10.65 3.67 -17.06
N ALA A 221 10.40 3.43 -15.76
CA ALA A 221 9.34 4.13 -15.04
C ALA A 221 9.67 5.62 -14.87
N GLU A 222 8.79 6.47 -15.36
CA GLU A 222 8.83 7.93 -15.22
C GLU A 222 8.05 8.42 -14.00
N VAL A 223 6.99 7.68 -13.62
CA VAL A 223 6.16 7.97 -12.47
C VAL A 223 6.06 6.74 -11.56
N ILE A 224 6.30 6.93 -10.27
CA ILE A 224 6.15 5.93 -9.23
C ILE A 224 5.12 6.42 -8.23
N ILE A 225 4.13 5.57 -7.93
CA ILE A 225 3.08 5.88 -6.96
C ILE A 225 3.04 4.78 -5.91
N PHE A 226 3.03 5.16 -4.63
CA PHE A 226 3.00 4.19 -3.53
C PHE A 226 2.26 4.74 -2.30
N GLY A 227 1.96 3.88 -1.33
CA GLY A 227 1.33 4.17 -0.04
C GLY A 227 2.20 3.80 1.15
N HIS A 228 1.64 3.06 2.13
CA HIS A 228 2.30 2.38 3.25
C HIS A 228 2.94 3.29 4.32
N MET A 229 3.46 4.44 3.95
CA MET A 229 4.17 5.33 4.89
C MET A 229 3.22 6.21 5.69
N HIS A 230 1.92 6.17 5.39
CA HIS A 230 0.86 6.98 5.97
C HIS A 230 1.16 8.49 5.96
N ARG A 231 2.07 8.92 5.10
CA ARG A 231 2.46 10.32 4.91
C ARG A 231 2.51 10.63 3.43
N SER A 232 1.61 11.47 2.97
CA SER A 232 1.61 11.95 1.59
C SER A 232 2.88 12.72 1.25
N GLY A 233 3.30 12.62 0.00
CA GLY A 233 4.50 13.31 -0.48
C GLY A 233 4.64 13.26 -1.99
N HIS A 234 5.39 14.23 -2.52
CA HIS A 234 5.77 14.31 -3.91
C HIS A 234 7.25 14.69 -4.02
N TRP A 235 8.01 13.90 -4.75
CA TRP A 235 9.44 14.10 -4.97
C TRP A 235 9.74 14.04 -6.47
N ARG A 236 10.80 14.71 -6.88
CA ARG A 236 11.30 14.67 -8.25
C ARG A 236 12.79 14.34 -8.26
N TYR A 237 13.17 13.35 -9.05
CA TYR A 237 14.57 12.94 -9.28
C TYR A 237 14.83 12.93 -10.79
N GLY A 238 15.45 14.01 -11.30
CA GLY A 238 15.56 14.23 -12.73
C GLY A 238 14.20 14.31 -13.42
N LYS A 239 13.95 13.41 -14.37
CA LYS A 239 12.66 13.31 -15.07
C LYS A 239 11.61 12.49 -14.30
N ARG A 240 12.01 11.72 -13.28
CA ARG A 240 11.14 10.81 -12.54
C ARG A 240 10.36 11.55 -11.47
N GLN A 241 9.06 11.30 -11.41
CA GLN A 241 8.17 11.81 -10.39
C GLN A 241 7.75 10.67 -9.44
N ILE A 242 7.75 10.93 -8.16
CA ILE A 242 7.46 9.94 -7.12
C ILE A 242 6.40 10.51 -6.19
N PHE A 243 5.34 9.73 -5.95
CA PHE A 243 4.21 10.14 -5.13
C PHE A 243 3.92 9.12 -4.05
N ASN A 244 3.62 9.61 -2.85
CA ASN A 244 2.97 8.82 -1.81
C ASN A 244 1.57 9.37 -1.56
N THR A 245 0.57 8.48 -1.56
CA THR A 245 -0.85 8.84 -1.45
C THR A 245 -1.30 9.12 -0.02
N GLY A 246 -0.47 8.86 1.00
CA GLY A 246 -0.85 9.01 2.41
C GLY A 246 -1.78 7.90 2.89
N ALA A 247 -2.63 8.18 3.88
CA ALA A 247 -3.56 7.20 4.45
C ALA A 247 -4.80 7.87 5.05
N TRP A 248 -5.85 7.06 5.31
CA TRP A 248 -7.15 7.52 5.84
C TRP A 248 -7.23 7.36 7.37
N PHE A 249 -6.21 7.86 8.07
CA PHE A 249 -6.16 7.91 9.53
C PHE A 249 -6.11 9.35 10.04
N ARG A 250 -6.54 9.58 11.28
CA ARG A 250 -6.71 10.89 11.92
C ARG A 250 -5.53 11.86 11.77
N HIS A 251 -4.32 11.37 11.70
CA HIS A 251 -3.11 12.20 11.62
C HIS A 251 -2.39 12.06 10.26
N ALA A 252 -3.07 11.50 9.29
CA ALA A 252 -2.61 11.38 7.92
C ALA A 252 -3.52 12.18 6.99
N THR A 253 -3.01 12.52 5.81
CA THR A 253 -3.81 13.22 4.80
C THR A 253 -3.80 12.35 3.54
N PRO A 254 -4.95 11.75 3.18
CA PRO A 254 -5.04 10.97 1.95
C PRO A 254 -5.06 11.88 0.72
N TYR A 255 -4.28 11.50 -0.28
CA TYR A 255 -4.22 12.16 -1.58
C TYR A 255 -4.66 11.22 -2.68
N VAL A 256 -5.20 11.81 -3.73
CA VAL A 256 -5.52 11.14 -4.98
C VAL A 256 -4.58 11.64 -6.07
N ILE A 257 -4.18 10.73 -6.95
CA ILE A 257 -3.41 11.05 -8.15
C ILE A 257 -4.23 10.62 -9.34
N ASP A 258 -4.57 11.58 -10.20
CA ASP A 258 -5.22 11.31 -11.48
C ASP A 258 -4.19 11.37 -12.58
N MET A 259 -4.20 10.36 -13.44
CA MET A 259 -3.31 10.25 -14.59
C MET A 259 -4.09 10.02 -15.88
N ARG A 260 -3.54 10.52 -16.98
CA ARG A 260 -4.05 10.30 -18.33
C ARG A 260 -2.86 10.24 -19.29
N ASP A 261 -2.84 9.24 -20.17
CA ASP A 261 -1.79 9.03 -21.17
C ASP A 261 -0.37 9.14 -20.56
N ALA A 262 -0.17 8.44 -19.43
CA ALA A 262 1.06 8.41 -18.61
C ALA A 262 1.49 9.78 -18.02
N ARG A 263 0.60 10.79 -18.00
CA ARG A 263 0.88 12.11 -17.41
C ARG A 263 0.04 12.34 -16.17
N VAL A 264 0.63 12.90 -15.13
CA VAL A 264 -0.10 13.33 -13.93
C VAL A 264 -0.90 14.59 -14.29
N ILE A 265 -2.23 14.49 -14.17
CA ILE A 265 -3.15 15.61 -14.44
C ILE A 265 -3.66 16.26 -13.16
N SER A 266 -3.61 15.52 -12.03
CA SER A 266 -4.04 16.03 -10.73
C SER A 266 -3.32 15.30 -9.59
N TYR A 267 -2.91 16.06 -8.57
CA TYR A 267 -2.47 15.58 -7.26
C TYR A 267 -3.12 16.45 -6.19
N ARG A 268 -4.14 15.93 -5.52
CA ARG A 268 -4.97 16.72 -4.60
C ARG A 268 -5.44 15.90 -3.40
N ARG A 269 -5.85 16.58 -2.33
CA ARG A 269 -6.43 15.94 -1.16
C ARG A 269 -7.76 15.29 -1.53
N ILE A 270 -8.00 14.10 -1.00
CA ILE A 270 -9.27 13.38 -1.24
C ILE A 270 -10.45 14.14 -0.66
N THR A 271 -10.25 14.81 0.48
CA THR A 271 -11.30 15.65 1.12
C THR A 271 -11.87 16.71 0.19
N ASP A 272 -11.07 17.21 -0.75
CA ASP A 272 -11.52 18.25 -1.69
C ASP A 272 -12.51 17.67 -2.73
N ILE A 273 -12.36 16.39 -3.07
CA ILE A 273 -13.29 15.68 -3.95
C ILE A 273 -14.59 15.34 -3.21
N LEU A 274 -14.47 14.89 -1.96
CA LEU A 274 -15.63 14.45 -1.18
C LEU A 274 -16.51 15.63 -0.71
N LYS A 275 -15.94 16.84 -0.55
CA LYS A 275 -16.65 18.04 -0.11
C LYS A 275 -17.40 18.75 -1.24
N ASN A 276 -16.92 18.69 -2.48
CA ASN A 276 -17.49 19.41 -3.62
C ASN A 276 -18.92 18.96 -4.02
N LYS A 277 -19.61 18.14 -3.23
CA LYS A 277 -20.99 17.71 -3.45
C LYS A 277 -21.99 18.22 -2.40
N LYS A 278 -21.61 19.19 -1.55
CA LYS A 278 -22.56 19.83 -0.62
C LYS A 278 -23.12 21.16 -1.13
N ASN A 279 -22.80 21.50 -2.40
CA ASN A 279 -23.43 22.65 -3.08
C ASN A 279 -24.28 22.18 -4.25
#